data_827f8a5459c037a6271552afe5e4f54e
#
_entry.id   827f8a5459c037a6271552afe5e4f54e
#
_cell.length_a   1.000
_cell.length_b   1.000
_cell.length_c   1.000
_cell.angle_alpha   90.00
_cell.angle_beta   90.00
_cell.angle_gamma   90.00
#
_symmetry.space_group_name_H-M   'P 1'
#
loop_
_entity.id
_entity.type
_entity.pdbx_description
1 polymer ?
#
loop_
_entity_poly.entity_id
_entity_poly.type
_entity_poly.pdbx_seq_one_letter_code
_entity_poly.pdbx_strand_id
1 'polypeptide(L)'
;VITKGAERVAEVSARFTLDAMPGKQMAIDADLNAGLITEEEARKRRKDVQRYADFYGAMDGATTFIKGDAIAGILITIINVIGGLATGIFSGMAIEEALQTYILLTVGDGLVSQIPALLISTATGLAVTRAASESNLGRDLIEQLFKNNSKVLYLVGGVLIFLGITTTLPFFTYLL
;
A
#
# COMPACT_ATOMS: atom_id res chain seq x y z
N VAL A 1 5.48 4.29 9.39
CA VAL A 1 4.79 3.14 8.75
C VAL A 1 4.96 3.22 7.24
N ILE A 2 4.48 4.29 6.59
CA ILE A 2 4.41 4.42 5.11
C ILE A 2 5.78 4.35 4.44
N THR A 3 6.77 5.10 4.92
CA THR A 3 8.07 5.24 4.24
C THR A 3 9.08 4.14 4.57
N LYS A 4 9.16 3.73 5.84
CA LYS A 4 10.17 2.75 6.30
C LYS A 4 9.58 1.40 6.70
N GLY A 5 8.31 1.37 7.15
CA GLY A 5 7.69 0.15 7.65
C GLY A 5 7.39 -0.84 6.53
N ALA A 6 6.59 -0.43 5.55
CA ALA A 6 6.21 -1.28 4.41
C ALA A 6 7.43 -1.65 3.56
N GLU A 7 8.35 -0.70 3.31
CA GLU A 7 9.60 -0.95 2.61
C GLU A 7 10.41 -2.06 3.29
N ARG A 8 10.59 -1.97 4.61
CA ARG A 8 11.38 -2.97 5.34
C ARG A 8 10.74 -4.34 5.35
N VAL A 9 9.41 -4.41 5.48
CA VAL A 9 8.68 -5.68 5.39
C VAL A 9 8.84 -6.29 3.99
N ALA A 10 8.68 -5.50 2.94
CA ALA A 10 8.83 -5.96 1.56
C ALA A 10 10.26 -6.42 1.27
N GLU A 11 11.27 -5.63 1.64
CA GLU A 11 12.69 -5.95 1.47
C GLU A 11 13.06 -7.27 2.17
N VAL A 12 12.68 -7.42 3.44
CA VAL A 12 13.01 -8.62 4.21
C VAL A 12 12.29 -9.84 3.65
N SER A 13 11.02 -9.74 3.31
CA SER A 13 10.25 -10.84 2.73
C SER A 13 10.79 -11.26 1.35
N ALA A 14 11.12 -10.28 0.51
CA ALA A 14 11.74 -10.53 -0.79
C ALA A 14 13.09 -11.24 -0.63
N ARG A 15 13.95 -10.73 0.25
CA ARG A 15 15.26 -11.29 0.49
C ARG A 15 15.20 -12.74 0.96
N PHE A 16 14.38 -13.06 1.97
CA PHE A 16 14.23 -14.43 2.45
C PHE A 16 13.73 -15.38 1.35
N THR A 17 12.82 -14.93 0.52
CA THR A 17 12.26 -15.76 -0.54
C THR A 17 13.27 -15.95 -1.67
N LEU A 18 13.98 -14.90 -2.08
CA LEU A 18 15.00 -14.97 -3.13
C LEU A 18 16.21 -15.79 -2.69
N ASP A 19 16.66 -15.64 -1.46
CA ASP A 19 17.79 -16.43 -0.91
C ASP A 19 17.45 -17.92 -0.80
N ALA A 20 16.18 -18.28 -0.62
CA ALA A 20 15.73 -19.67 -0.58
C ALA A 20 15.56 -20.32 -1.98
N MET A 21 15.57 -19.55 -3.07
CA MET A 21 15.31 -20.06 -4.42
C MET A 21 16.30 -21.09 -4.93
N PRO A 22 17.62 -20.88 -4.79
CA PRO A 22 18.59 -21.90 -5.21
C PRO A 22 18.35 -23.25 -4.52
N GLY A 23 18.01 -23.23 -3.21
CA GLY A 23 17.65 -24.42 -2.46
C GLY A 23 16.41 -25.12 -2.98
N LYS A 24 15.37 -24.36 -3.35
CA LYS A 24 14.15 -24.91 -3.97
C LYS A 24 14.42 -25.51 -5.34
N GLN A 25 15.26 -24.89 -6.16
CA GLN A 25 15.66 -25.44 -7.46
C GLN A 25 16.45 -26.73 -7.30
N MET A 26 17.41 -26.78 -6.38
CA MET A 26 18.17 -28.01 -6.07
C MET A 26 17.27 -29.14 -5.54
N ALA A 27 16.27 -28.83 -4.73
CA ALA A 27 15.30 -29.81 -4.26
C ALA A 27 14.47 -30.40 -5.40
N ILE A 28 14.01 -29.55 -6.35
CA ILE A 28 13.28 -30.02 -7.54
C ILE A 28 14.16 -30.93 -8.40
N ASP A 29 15.44 -30.59 -8.57
CA ASP A 29 16.37 -31.38 -9.34
C ASP A 29 16.69 -32.73 -8.64
N ALA A 30 16.80 -32.74 -7.31
CA ALA A 30 16.94 -33.95 -6.54
C ALA A 30 15.72 -34.88 -6.63
N ASP A 31 14.50 -34.33 -6.50
CA ASP A 31 13.24 -35.08 -6.65
C ASP A 31 13.13 -35.71 -8.06
N LEU A 32 13.50 -34.95 -9.10
CA LEU A 32 13.50 -35.43 -10.48
C LEU A 32 14.51 -36.57 -10.67
N ASN A 33 15.73 -36.40 -10.19
CA ASN A 33 16.80 -37.41 -10.29
C ASN A 33 16.49 -38.69 -9.50
N ALA A 34 15.76 -38.55 -8.38
CA ALA A 34 15.27 -39.67 -7.59
C ALA A 34 14.04 -40.36 -8.19
N GLY A 35 13.48 -39.84 -9.29
CA GLY A 35 12.29 -40.40 -9.93
C GLY A 35 11.00 -40.15 -9.13
N LEU A 36 11.00 -39.25 -8.14
CA LEU A 36 9.86 -38.92 -7.31
C LEU A 36 8.83 -38.03 -8.04
N ILE A 37 9.29 -37.24 -9.01
CA ILE A 37 8.46 -36.39 -9.85
C ILE A 37 8.80 -36.61 -11.33
N THR A 38 7.83 -36.31 -12.21
CA THR A 38 8.04 -36.34 -13.65
C THR A 38 8.74 -35.08 -14.14
N GLU A 39 9.31 -35.15 -15.33
CA GLU A 39 9.94 -33.99 -15.98
C GLU A 39 8.95 -32.82 -16.17
N GLU A 40 7.69 -33.14 -16.48
CA GLU A 40 6.61 -32.16 -16.63
C GLU A 40 6.31 -31.45 -15.30
N GLU A 41 6.23 -32.21 -14.22
CA GLU A 41 6.02 -31.66 -12.89
C GLU A 41 7.22 -30.82 -12.43
N ALA A 42 8.46 -31.26 -12.69
CA ALA A 42 9.66 -30.49 -12.39
C ALA A 42 9.67 -29.15 -13.15
N ARG A 43 9.27 -29.15 -14.44
CA ARG A 43 9.15 -27.95 -15.24
C ARG A 43 8.10 -26.98 -14.69
N LYS A 44 6.96 -27.49 -14.24
CA LYS A 44 5.90 -26.70 -13.61
C LYS A 44 6.41 -26.05 -12.32
N ARG A 45 7.04 -26.83 -11.42
CA ARG A 45 7.59 -26.33 -10.15
C ARG A 45 8.69 -25.28 -10.37
N ARG A 46 9.58 -25.45 -11.34
CA ARG A 46 10.59 -24.45 -11.69
C ARG A 46 9.94 -23.15 -12.18
N LYS A 47 8.88 -23.24 -12.99
CA LYS A 47 8.11 -22.07 -13.46
C LYS A 47 7.45 -21.33 -12.31
N ASP A 48 6.92 -22.05 -11.32
CA ASP A 48 6.33 -21.44 -10.13
C ASP A 48 7.40 -20.74 -9.29
N VAL A 49 8.59 -21.35 -9.11
CA VAL A 49 9.71 -20.68 -8.43
C VAL A 49 10.10 -19.39 -9.15
N GLN A 50 10.16 -19.38 -10.47
CA GLN A 50 10.45 -18.18 -11.27
C GLN A 50 9.36 -17.10 -11.09
N ARG A 51 8.09 -17.50 -11.10
CA ARG A 51 6.96 -16.56 -10.87
C ARG A 51 7.04 -15.89 -9.50
N TYR A 52 7.48 -16.61 -8.47
CA TYR A 52 7.72 -16.01 -7.16
C TYR A 52 8.86 -14.99 -7.20
N ALA A 53 9.96 -15.27 -7.93
CA ALA A 53 11.05 -14.30 -8.11
C ALA A 53 10.56 -13.01 -8.76
N ASP A 54 9.84 -13.16 -9.87
CA ASP A 54 9.31 -12.04 -10.65
C ASP A 54 8.34 -11.21 -9.81
N PHE A 55 7.48 -11.87 -9.01
CA PHE A 55 6.55 -11.19 -8.10
C PHE A 55 7.29 -10.36 -7.05
N TYR A 56 8.27 -10.95 -6.34
CA TYR A 56 8.99 -10.23 -5.29
C TYR A 56 9.87 -9.11 -5.86
N GLY A 57 10.45 -9.30 -7.04
CA GLY A 57 11.16 -8.23 -7.76
C GLY A 57 10.25 -7.07 -8.14
N ALA A 58 9.05 -7.35 -8.63
CA ALA A 58 8.06 -6.33 -8.94
C ALA A 58 7.57 -5.59 -7.68
N MET A 59 7.37 -6.31 -6.58
CA MET A 59 6.93 -5.72 -5.30
C MET A 59 7.98 -4.81 -4.67
N ASP A 60 9.27 -5.12 -4.80
CA ASP A 60 10.35 -4.24 -4.36
C ASP A 60 10.31 -2.90 -5.11
N GLY A 61 10.13 -2.95 -6.43
CA GLY A 61 9.93 -1.76 -7.26
C GLY A 61 8.69 -0.96 -6.86
N ALA A 62 7.56 -1.62 -6.65
CA ALA A 62 6.32 -0.97 -6.22
C ALA A 62 6.47 -0.29 -4.85
N THR A 63 7.16 -0.92 -3.91
CA THR A 63 7.40 -0.36 -2.57
C THR A 63 8.29 0.89 -2.62
N THR A 64 9.30 0.87 -3.48
CA THR A 64 10.17 2.03 -3.73
C THR A 64 9.38 3.19 -4.34
N PHE A 65 8.45 2.91 -5.25
CA PHE A 65 7.57 3.92 -5.84
C PHE A 65 6.64 4.55 -4.77
N ILE A 66 6.00 3.75 -3.92
CA ILE A 66 5.15 4.22 -2.83
C ILE A 66 5.92 5.13 -1.85
N LYS A 67 7.16 4.78 -1.56
CA LYS A 67 8.05 5.61 -0.74
C LYS A 67 8.34 6.96 -1.41
N GLY A 68 8.59 6.94 -2.72
CA GLY A 68 8.79 8.15 -3.52
C GLY A 68 7.59 9.09 -3.49
N ASP A 69 6.40 8.54 -3.63
CA ASP A 69 5.12 9.28 -3.56
C ASP A 69 4.94 9.95 -2.18
N ALA A 70 5.20 9.21 -1.09
CA ALA A 70 5.13 9.77 0.26
C ALA A 70 6.13 10.92 0.49
N ILE A 71 7.34 10.83 -0.06
CA ILE A 71 8.35 11.90 0.02
C ILE A 71 7.90 13.10 -0.81
N ALA A 72 7.37 12.88 -2.02
CA ALA A 72 6.84 13.94 -2.87
C ALA A 72 5.69 14.68 -2.16
N GLY A 73 4.78 13.97 -1.50
CA GLY A 73 3.71 14.56 -0.70
C GLY A 73 4.22 15.50 0.40
N ILE A 74 5.29 15.13 1.10
CA ILE A 74 5.92 16.00 2.11
C ILE A 74 6.49 17.27 1.46
N LEU A 75 7.16 17.14 0.32
CA LEU A 75 7.72 18.30 -0.41
C LEU A 75 6.61 19.23 -0.89
N ILE A 76 5.52 18.68 -1.43
CA ILE A 76 4.34 19.45 -1.85
C ILE A 76 3.74 20.21 -0.66
N THR A 77 3.62 19.56 0.49
CA THR A 77 3.14 20.21 1.74
C THR A 77 4.00 21.41 2.12
N ILE A 78 5.33 21.26 2.07
CA ILE A 78 6.26 22.37 2.36
C ILE A 78 6.08 23.51 1.34
N ILE A 79 6.00 23.19 0.05
CA ILE A 79 5.79 24.18 -1.01
C ILE A 79 4.44 24.88 -0.82
N ASN A 80 3.39 24.18 -0.46
CA ASN A 80 2.06 24.75 -0.22
C ASN A 80 2.05 25.72 0.97
N VAL A 81 2.75 25.39 2.05
CA VAL A 81 2.90 26.31 3.19
C VAL A 81 3.62 27.58 2.77
N ILE A 82 4.81 27.46 2.17
CA ILE A 82 5.63 28.62 1.79
C ILE A 82 4.94 29.43 0.69
N GLY A 83 4.46 28.77 -0.36
CA GLY A 83 3.80 29.41 -1.50
C GLY A 83 2.45 30.04 -1.09
N GLY A 84 1.68 29.35 -0.25
CA GLY A 84 0.43 29.88 0.28
C GLY A 84 0.62 31.14 1.10
N LEU A 85 1.58 31.13 2.04
CA LEU A 85 1.93 32.32 2.82
C LEU A 85 2.38 33.49 1.94
N ALA A 86 3.27 33.22 0.99
CA ALA A 86 3.72 34.23 0.05
C ALA A 86 2.55 34.82 -0.73
N THR A 87 1.69 33.98 -1.28
CA THR A 87 0.51 34.41 -2.04
C THR A 87 -0.46 35.24 -1.19
N GLY A 88 -0.72 34.81 0.05
CA GLY A 88 -1.58 35.54 0.99
C GLY A 88 -1.04 36.94 1.29
N ILE A 89 0.24 37.06 1.60
CA ILE A 89 0.90 38.34 1.89
C ILE A 89 0.89 39.25 0.67
N PHE A 90 1.22 38.74 -0.51
CA PHE A 90 1.19 39.51 -1.76
C PHE A 90 -0.23 39.96 -2.17
N SER A 91 -1.25 39.24 -1.73
CA SER A 91 -2.66 39.59 -1.92
C SER A 91 -3.17 40.61 -0.90
N GLY A 92 -2.31 41.11 0.01
CA GLY A 92 -2.65 42.12 0.99
C GLY A 92 -3.29 41.58 2.30
N MET A 93 -3.25 40.29 2.51
CA MET A 93 -3.68 39.69 3.78
C MET A 93 -2.71 40.04 4.90
N ALA A 94 -3.22 40.23 6.12
CA ALA A 94 -2.39 40.30 7.31
C ALA A 94 -1.64 38.96 7.50
N ILE A 95 -0.40 39.01 7.99
CA ILE A 95 0.42 37.80 8.17
C ILE A 95 -0.31 36.77 9.03
N GLU A 96 -1.01 37.21 10.07
CA GLU A 96 -1.74 36.34 10.98
C GLU A 96 -2.92 35.63 10.31
N GLU A 97 -3.64 36.32 9.45
CA GLU A 97 -4.74 35.78 8.65
C GLU A 97 -4.23 34.81 7.57
N ALA A 98 -3.13 35.16 6.88
CA ALA A 98 -2.48 34.28 5.92
C ALA A 98 -1.97 32.98 6.57
N LEU A 99 -1.36 33.06 7.76
CA LEU A 99 -0.90 31.92 8.55
C LEU A 99 -2.09 31.00 8.89
N GLN A 100 -3.16 31.54 9.48
CA GLN A 100 -4.33 30.75 9.86
C GLN A 100 -4.96 30.06 8.64
N THR A 101 -5.14 30.78 7.56
CA THR A 101 -5.81 30.25 6.34
C THR A 101 -4.97 29.19 5.68
N TYR A 102 -3.73 29.48 5.34
CA TYR A 102 -2.91 28.58 4.52
C TYR A 102 -2.32 27.40 5.30
N ILE A 103 -2.03 27.56 6.59
CA ILE A 103 -1.60 26.43 7.42
C ILE A 103 -2.78 25.48 7.64
N LEU A 104 -3.97 25.98 7.94
CA LEU A 104 -5.15 25.15 8.14
C LEU A 104 -5.50 24.35 6.86
N LEU A 105 -5.47 25.01 5.71
CA LEU A 105 -5.69 24.35 4.41
C LEU A 105 -4.66 23.28 4.12
N THR A 106 -3.38 23.56 4.37
CA THR A 106 -2.28 22.63 4.14
C THR A 106 -2.33 21.43 5.09
N VAL A 107 -2.70 21.66 6.36
CA VAL A 107 -2.91 20.57 7.33
C VAL A 107 -4.07 19.68 6.89
N GLY A 108 -5.17 20.28 6.42
CA GLY A 108 -6.31 19.54 5.89
C GLY A 108 -5.94 18.67 4.68
N ASP A 109 -5.23 19.24 3.71
CA ASP A 109 -4.73 18.52 2.53
C ASP A 109 -3.78 17.38 2.93
N GLY A 110 -2.82 17.64 3.83
CA GLY A 110 -1.90 16.65 4.35
C GLY A 110 -2.59 15.48 5.06
N LEU A 111 -3.63 15.74 5.86
CA LEU A 111 -4.39 14.69 6.55
C LEU A 111 -5.18 13.82 5.56
N VAL A 112 -5.83 14.44 4.56
CA VAL A 112 -6.57 13.71 3.53
C VAL A 112 -5.65 12.83 2.71
N SER A 113 -4.48 13.33 2.33
CA SER A 113 -3.49 12.58 1.55
C SER A 113 -2.86 11.41 2.32
N GLN A 114 -2.85 11.44 3.66
CA GLN A 114 -2.32 10.35 4.48
C GLN A 114 -3.18 9.09 4.43
N ILE A 115 -4.51 9.21 4.25
CA ILE A 115 -5.42 8.06 4.27
C ILE A 115 -5.14 7.09 3.12
N PRO A 116 -5.09 7.51 1.84
CA PRO A 116 -4.71 6.63 0.73
C PRO A 116 -3.30 6.04 0.90
N ALA A 117 -2.34 6.83 1.35
CA ALA A 117 -0.97 6.39 1.54
C ALA A 117 -0.87 5.27 2.61
N LEU A 118 -1.62 5.36 3.71
CA LEU A 118 -1.70 4.31 4.72
C LEU A 118 -2.36 3.05 4.18
N LEU A 119 -3.45 3.18 3.43
CA LEU A 119 -4.15 2.04 2.82
C LEU A 119 -3.24 1.30 1.84
N ILE A 120 -2.58 2.00 0.93
CA ILE A 120 -1.66 1.41 -0.05
C ILE A 120 -0.49 0.74 0.66
N SER A 121 0.12 1.41 1.64
CA SER A 121 1.24 0.87 2.41
C SER A 121 0.86 -0.41 3.17
N THR A 122 -0.32 -0.43 3.78
CA THR A 122 -0.84 -1.60 4.49
C THR A 122 -1.17 -2.73 3.53
N ALA A 123 -1.84 -2.43 2.41
CA ALA A 123 -2.16 -3.40 1.37
C ALA A 123 -0.89 -4.04 0.78
N THR A 124 0.14 -3.24 0.51
CA THR A 124 1.43 -3.72 0.03
C THR A 124 2.09 -4.65 1.05
N GLY A 125 2.11 -4.27 2.33
CA GLY A 125 2.65 -5.11 3.40
C GLY A 125 1.93 -6.46 3.49
N LEU A 126 0.59 -6.46 3.41
CA LEU A 126 -0.22 -7.68 3.40
C LEU A 126 0.02 -8.53 2.13
N ALA A 127 0.10 -7.90 0.96
CA ALA A 127 0.35 -8.61 -0.29
C ALA A 127 1.71 -9.34 -0.27
N VAL A 128 2.75 -8.68 0.21
CA VAL A 128 4.11 -9.27 0.29
C VAL A 128 4.19 -10.38 1.32
N THR A 129 3.55 -10.24 2.47
CA THR A 129 3.60 -11.26 3.53
C THR A 129 2.75 -12.49 3.23
N ARG A 130 1.74 -12.39 2.35
CA ARG A 130 0.82 -13.47 1.99
C ARG A 130 1.09 -14.14 0.63
N ALA A 131 2.08 -13.69 -0.12
CA ALA A 131 2.38 -14.22 -1.44
C ALA A 131 2.77 -15.72 -1.48
N ALA A 132 2.91 -16.36 -0.33
CA ALA A 132 3.19 -17.79 -0.21
C ALA A 132 1.94 -18.69 -0.28
N SER A 133 0.73 -18.15 -0.45
CA SER A 133 -0.51 -18.94 -0.54
C SER A 133 -0.77 -19.36 -1.99
N GLU A 134 -1.06 -20.64 -2.20
CA GLU A 134 -1.41 -21.23 -3.51
C GLU A 134 -2.76 -20.74 -4.07
N SER A 135 -3.53 -20.00 -3.30
CA SER A 135 -4.84 -19.50 -3.68
C SER A 135 -4.76 -18.16 -4.42
N ASN A 136 -5.70 -17.90 -5.32
CA ASN A 136 -5.83 -16.64 -6.06
C ASN A 136 -5.98 -15.46 -5.10
N LEU A 137 -4.93 -14.65 -4.97
CA LEU A 137 -4.82 -13.51 -4.05
C LEU A 137 -6.06 -12.57 -4.13
N GLY A 138 -6.58 -12.34 -5.32
CA GLY A 138 -7.78 -11.54 -5.54
C GLY A 138 -9.03 -12.17 -4.92
N ARG A 139 -9.16 -13.50 -4.97
CA ARG A 139 -10.29 -14.23 -4.40
C ARG A 139 -10.24 -14.21 -2.87
N ASP A 140 -9.06 -14.45 -2.31
CA ASP A 140 -8.84 -14.41 -0.86
C ASP A 140 -9.06 -13.02 -0.28
N LEU A 141 -8.63 -11.97 -0.98
CA LEU A 141 -8.90 -10.58 -0.58
C LEU A 141 -10.40 -10.27 -0.61
N ILE A 142 -11.11 -10.66 -1.66
CA ILE A 142 -12.56 -10.47 -1.75
C ILE A 142 -13.28 -11.26 -0.66
N GLU A 143 -12.91 -12.52 -0.43
CA GLU A 143 -13.49 -13.32 0.64
C GLU A 143 -13.20 -12.75 2.03
N GLN A 144 -12.01 -12.29 2.28
CA GLN A 144 -11.64 -11.71 3.58
C GLN A 144 -12.26 -10.34 3.82
N LEU A 145 -12.29 -9.47 2.81
CA LEU A 145 -12.86 -8.12 2.96
C LEU A 145 -14.40 -8.15 3.00
N PHE A 146 -15.03 -8.91 2.11
CA PHE A 146 -16.47 -8.83 1.93
C PHE A 146 -17.23 -9.96 2.61
N LYS A 147 -16.69 -11.17 2.70
CA LYS A 147 -17.41 -12.32 3.25
C LYS A 147 -17.14 -12.54 4.73
N ASN A 148 -15.88 -12.49 5.16
CA ASN A 148 -15.51 -12.73 6.56
C ASN A 148 -15.65 -11.50 7.46
N ASN A 149 -15.50 -10.28 6.90
CA ASN A 149 -15.52 -9.02 7.65
C ASN A 149 -16.68 -8.10 7.25
N SER A 150 -17.77 -8.63 6.69
CA SER A 150 -18.94 -7.85 6.31
C SER A 150 -19.50 -6.99 7.45
N LYS A 151 -19.41 -7.47 8.70
CA LYS A 151 -19.84 -6.72 9.90
C LYS A 151 -19.02 -5.42 10.09
N VAL A 152 -17.73 -5.48 9.82
CA VAL A 152 -16.83 -4.30 9.92
C VAL A 152 -17.18 -3.29 8.82
N LEU A 153 -17.44 -3.75 7.60
CA LEU A 153 -17.87 -2.90 6.50
C LEU A 153 -19.20 -2.19 6.80
N TYR A 154 -20.19 -2.91 7.34
CA TYR A 154 -21.45 -2.29 7.75
C TYR A 154 -21.26 -1.29 8.89
N LEU A 155 -20.37 -1.56 9.84
CA LEU A 155 -20.07 -0.66 10.94
C LEU A 155 -19.38 0.62 10.43
N VAL A 156 -18.37 0.49 9.56
CA VAL A 156 -17.69 1.63 8.92
C VAL A 156 -18.66 2.44 8.08
N GLY A 157 -19.48 1.78 7.25
CA GLY A 157 -20.53 2.43 6.46
C GLY A 157 -21.52 3.19 7.33
N GLY A 158 -21.97 2.60 8.42
CA GLY A 158 -22.85 3.23 9.39
C GLY A 158 -22.22 4.47 10.06
N VAL A 159 -20.95 4.40 10.44
CA VAL A 159 -20.22 5.54 11.00
C VAL A 159 -20.07 6.66 9.98
N LEU A 160 -19.74 6.33 8.72
CA LEU A 160 -19.61 7.34 7.65
C LEU A 160 -20.95 8.02 7.34
N ILE A 161 -22.04 7.27 7.28
CA ILE A 161 -23.39 7.82 7.10
C ILE A 161 -23.76 8.74 8.29
N PHE A 162 -23.50 8.30 9.52
CA PHE A 162 -23.75 9.09 10.71
C PHE A 162 -22.96 10.42 10.71
N LEU A 163 -21.68 10.36 10.36
CA LEU A 163 -20.84 11.55 10.20
C LEU A 163 -21.34 12.45 9.06
N GLY A 164 -21.77 11.87 7.93
CA GLY A 164 -22.33 12.65 6.81
C GLY A 164 -23.62 13.40 7.16
N ILE A 165 -24.42 12.85 8.09
CA ILE A 165 -25.67 13.52 8.54
C ILE A 165 -25.37 14.57 9.63
N THR A 166 -24.40 14.32 10.50
CA THR A 166 -24.12 15.21 11.65
C THR A 166 -23.16 16.35 11.31
N THR A 167 -22.37 16.22 10.25
CA THR A 167 -21.43 17.28 9.84
C THR A 167 -22.03 18.13 8.71
N THR A 168 -21.65 19.41 8.67
CA THR A 168 -22.04 20.38 7.62
C THR A 168 -21.34 20.15 6.28
N LEU A 169 -20.51 19.10 6.17
CA LEU A 169 -19.81 18.73 4.95
C LEU A 169 -20.78 18.12 3.93
N PRO A 170 -20.57 18.32 2.61
CA PRO A 170 -21.46 17.78 1.60
C PRO A 170 -21.52 16.24 1.69
N PHE A 171 -22.72 15.70 1.80
CA PHE A 171 -22.99 14.25 1.96
C PHE A 171 -22.28 13.40 0.91
N PHE A 172 -22.09 13.91 -0.30
CA PHE A 172 -21.41 13.23 -1.40
C PHE A 172 -19.93 12.90 -1.13
N THR A 173 -19.23 13.64 -0.26
CA THR A 173 -17.83 13.39 0.08
C THR A 173 -17.61 12.13 0.93
N TYR A 174 -18.67 11.61 1.55
CA TYR A 174 -18.61 10.40 2.38
C TYR A 174 -19.10 9.14 1.63
N LEU A 175 -19.70 9.32 0.45
CA LEU A 175 -20.29 8.22 -0.32
C LEU A 175 -19.33 7.68 -1.39
N LEU A 176 -18.26 8.39 -1.68
CA LEU A 176 -17.21 8.04 -2.66
C LEU A 176 -16.06 7.34 -1.97
#